data_78fbd85c03f7d063387d7e9ccd64d1a9
#
_entry.id   78fbd85c03f7d063387d7e9ccd64d1a9
#
_cell.length_a   1.000
_cell.length_b   1.000
_cell.length_c   1.000
_cell.angle_alpha   90.00
_cell.angle_beta   90.00
_cell.angle_gamma   90.00
#
_symmetry.space_group_name_H-M   'P 1'
#
loop_
_entity.id
_entity.type
_entity.pdbx_description
1 polymer ?
#
loop_
_entity_poly.entity_id
_entity_poly.type
_entity_poly.pdbx_seq_one_letter_code
_entity_poly.pdbx_strand_id
1 'polypeptide(L)'
;MTLARGDWFYILLVALDSFFMARPYLYAIQNDNYRISEIFKNKRLRFVYALDIITVAIFTGIWLTFWFLNAKAFWGFLIALFFFIAEFAMYFMEDLPDRKKPLKYTKRAVRCLVFDTCVSTAAVSVAFAVATARLDDMYLRYLTFFAFPLVYPLIFVVSTAIINVFERLNNARYEKRAHKRLNRDGLIKIAITGSYGKTSVKNFLETILSQKYNVLSTPQSYNTPMGIAKTVNVLDDTHEVFIAEFGARRVGDVKKLMKIVNPQYSILTGINDQHLQTFKTEENIRQEKCRILDVGDGTCVINAELKNITENVLLKKKVIPETIYAGLDESADIYARNLSVNSYGSEFDVVVGDDIYRARTTILGIHNVQNIMLAVAMAVKLGVEMPYILHAIENLQPVAHRQQLLKGNGINIIDDSFNSNPDGAKFALMTLAMFDTRKVVMTPGLVELGSREGEENRILGKRIADVADVVLLIGNERTEPILRALKDCEFGGEIKRYSSLDMCEKDFVNTLKLGDTLLILNDLPDIYNDLK
;
A
#
# COMPACT_ATOMS: atom_id res chain seq x y z
N MET A 1 51.93 3.61 3.03
CA MET A 1 51.64 2.21 3.39
C MET A 1 50.95 1.60 2.15
N THR A 2 51.67 0.81 1.36
CA THR A 2 51.17 0.17 0.15
C THR A 2 50.47 -1.13 0.53
N LEU A 3 49.15 -1.21 0.29
CA LEU A 3 48.41 -2.47 0.38
C LEU A 3 49.10 -3.51 -0.53
N ALA A 4 49.34 -4.73 -0.03
CA ALA A 4 49.88 -5.78 -0.85
C ALA A 4 48.89 -6.18 -1.95
N ARG A 5 49.36 -6.73 -3.09
CA ARG A 5 48.47 -7.08 -4.22
C ARG A 5 47.31 -8.02 -3.81
N GLY A 6 47.50 -8.86 -2.78
CA GLY A 6 46.47 -9.74 -2.26
C GLY A 6 45.36 -9.05 -1.48
N ASP A 7 45.64 -7.93 -0.84
CA ASP A 7 44.68 -7.22 0.02
C ASP A 7 43.53 -6.61 -0.80
N TRP A 8 43.81 -6.15 -2.02
CA TRP A 8 42.79 -5.62 -2.94
C TRP A 8 41.75 -6.66 -3.33
N PHE A 9 42.15 -7.92 -3.43
CA PHE A 9 41.23 -9.02 -3.73
C PHE A 9 40.17 -9.18 -2.62
N TYR A 10 40.59 -9.17 -1.36
CA TYR A 10 39.67 -9.27 -0.22
C TYR A 10 38.72 -8.05 -0.13
N ILE A 11 39.22 -6.86 -0.38
CA ILE A 11 38.38 -5.65 -0.42
C ILE A 11 37.33 -5.77 -1.51
N LEU A 12 37.68 -6.32 -2.67
CA LEU A 12 36.73 -6.58 -3.76
C LEU A 12 35.68 -7.63 -3.35
N LEU A 13 36.09 -8.70 -2.67
CA LEU A 13 35.16 -9.71 -2.15
C LEU A 13 34.19 -9.11 -1.13
N VAL A 14 34.64 -8.25 -0.24
CA VAL A 14 33.77 -7.52 0.70
C VAL A 14 32.78 -6.60 -0.03
N ALA A 15 33.20 -5.92 -1.08
CA ALA A 15 32.32 -5.08 -1.88
C ALA A 15 31.22 -5.92 -2.57
N LEU A 16 31.60 -7.08 -3.10
CA LEU A 16 30.67 -8.00 -3.72
C LEU A 16 29.68 -8.59 -2.70
N ASP A 17 30.20 -9.04 -1.55
CA ASP A 17 29.42 -9.62 -0.48
C ASP A 17 28.41 -8.60 0.10
N SER A 18 28.87 -7.38 0.42
CA SER A 18 27.99 -6.31 0.89
C SER A 18 26.86 -5.99 -0.08
N PHE A 19 27.09 -6.08 -1.40
CA PHE A 19 26.07 -5.91 -2.40
C PHE A 19 24.95 -6.96 -2.29
N PHE A 20 25.31 -8.23 -2.06
CA PHE A 20 24.34 -9.31 -1.89
C PHE A 20 23.65 -9.26 -0.52
N MET A 21 24.41 -9.02 0.55
CA MET A 21 23.87 -8.84 1.90
C MET A 21 22.85 -7.70 1.98
N ALA A 22 23.06 -6.60 1.25
CA ALA A 22 22.15 -5.46 1.23
C ALA A 22 20.74 -5.81 0.72
N ARG A 23 20.60 -6.78 -0.16
CA ARG A 23 19.33 -7.07 -0.86
C ARG A 23 18.17 -7.47 0.05
N PRO A 24 18.28 -8.44 0.97
CA PRO A 24 17.22 -8.77 1.91
C PRO A 24 16.88 -7.61 2.87
N TYR A 25 17.89 -6.87 3.32
CA TYR A 25 17.67 -5.67 4.15
C TYR A 25 16.93 -4.57 3.38
N LEU A 26 17.34 -4.33 2.14
CA LEU A 26 16.70 -3.34 1.26
C LEU A 26 15.25 -3.73 0.94
N TYR A 27 15.00 -5.03 0.69
CA TYR A 27 13.65 -5.57 0.52
C TYR A 27 12.78 -5.30 1.75
N ALA A 28 13.28 -5.59 2.94
CA ALA A 28 12.54 -5.40 4.18
C ALA A 28 12.13 -3.93 4.41
N ILE A 29 13.00 -2.96 4.10
CA ILE A 29 12.71 -1.55 4.28
C ILE A 29 11.93 -0.91 3.12
N GLN A 30 12.05 -1.45 1.89
CA GLN A 30 11.39 -0.90 0.70
C GLN A 30 9.88 -0.93 0.84
N ASN A 31 9.32 -1.98 1.40
CA ASN A 31 7.89 -2.18 1.57
C ASN A 31 7.25 -1.22 2.60
N ASP A 32 8.03 -0.67 3.55
CA ASP A 32 7.55 0.34 4.51
C ASP A 32 8.31 1.67 4.42
N ASN A 33 8.39 2.23 3.22
CA ASN A 33 8.94 3.56 2.97
C ASN A 33 10.37 3.79 3.50
N TYR A 34 11.23 2.76 3.46
CA TYR A 34 12.63 2.78 3.90
C TYR A 34 12.81 3.07 5.39
N ARG A 35 11.94 2.52 6.23
CA ARG A 35 12.06 2.64 7.69
C ARG A 35 13.00 1.62 8.27
N ILE A 36 13.97 2.12 9.02
CA ILE A 36 14.98 1.30 9.69
C ILE A 36 14.36 0.35 10.73
N SER A 37 13.26 0.77 11.38
CA SER A 37 12.57 -0.07 12.39
C SER A 37 12.09 -1.43 11.85
N GLU A 38 11.86 -1.55 10.55
CA GLU A 38 11.38 -2.78 9.93
C GLU A 38 12.46 -3.87 9.85
N ILE A 39 13.75 -3.46 9.82
CA ILE A 39 14.88 -4.39 9.89
C ILE A 39 14.78 -5.26 11.15
N PHE A 40 14.51 -4.62 12.30
CA PHE A 40 14.48 -5.31 13.60
C PHE A 40 13.22 -6.16 13.82
N LYS A 41 12.14 -5.89 13.09
CA LYS A 41 10.88 -6.64 13.18
C LYS A 41 10.84 -7.86 12.26
N ASN A 42 11.64 -7.88 11.22
CA ASN A 42 11.63 -8.92 10.21
C ASN A 42 12.23 -10.21 10.75
N LYS A 43 11.39 -11.28 10.91
CA LYS A 43 11.81 -12.59 11.42
C LYS A 43 12.85 -13.26 10.51
N ARG A 44 12.70 -13.10 9.19
CA ARG A 44 13.60 -13.69 8.20
C ARG A 44 15.01 -13.08 8.28
N LEU A 45 15.11 -11.74 8.41
CA LEU A 45 16.42 -11.10 8.62
C LEU A 45 17.10 -11.56 9.92
N ARG A 46 16.32 -11.77 10.99
CA ARG A 46 16.88 -12.34 12.24
C ARG A 46 17.39 -13.75 12.06
N PHE A 47 16.69 -14.56 11.26
CA PHE A 47 17.14 -15.93 10.93
C PHE A 47 18.42 -15.90 10.09
N VAL A 48 18.50 -15.08 9.04
CA VAL A 48 19.70 -14.88 8.22
C VAL A 48 20.87 -14.45 9.09
N TYR A 49 20.66 -13.45 9.96
CA TYR A 49 21.70 -13.00 10.88
C TYR A 49 22.18 -14.09 11.88
N ALA A 50 21.28 -14.98 12.30
CA ALA A 50 21.69 -16.14 13.10
C ALA A 50 22.57 -17.12 12.30
N LEU A 51 22.29 -17.29 11.01
CA LEU A 51 23.17 -18.08 10.12
C LEU A 51 24.54 -17.40 9.93
N ASP A 52 24.59 -16.06 9.77
CA ASP A 52 25.86 -15.31 9.73
C ASP A 52 26.72 -15.60 10.96
N ILE A 53 26.13 -15.57 12.17
CA ILE A 53 26.83 -15.87 13.41
C ILE A 53 27.44 -17.30 13.37
N ILE A 54 26.69 -18.29 12.89
CA ILE A 54 27.14 -19.68 12.79
C ILE A 54 28.26 -19.78 11.76
N THR A 55 28.11 -19.20 10.57
CA THR A 55 29.11 -19.22 9.51
C THR A 55 30.41 -18.58 9.98
N VAL A 56 30.33 -17.40 10.58
CA VAL A 56 31.48 -16.70 11.15
C VAL A 56 32.18 -17.54 12.23
N ALA A 57 31.41 -18.15 13.14
CA ALA A 57 32.01 -19.00 14.20
C ALA A 57 32.75 -20.20 13.64
N ILE A 58 32.19 -20.91 12.66
CA ILE A 58 32.80 -22.06 12.01
C ILE A 58 34.10 -21.64 11.30
N PHE A 59 34.06 -20.65 10.43
CA PHE A 59 35.21 -20.23 9.65
C PHE A 59 36.29 -19.58 10.50
N THR A 60 35.93 -18.81 11.54
CA THR A 60 36.90 -18.29 12.52
C THR A 60 37.60 -19.44 13.27
N GLY A 61 36.86 -20.47 13.70
CA GLY A 61 37.42 -21.65 14.34
C GLY A 61 38.42 -22.39 13.44
N ILE A 62 38.06 -22.65 12.18
CA ILE A 62 38.94 -23.25 11.17
C ILE A 62 40.19 -22.38 10.98
N TRP A 63 40.01 -21.05 10.80
CA TRP A 63 41.08 -20.08 10.61
C TRP A 63 42.10 -20.11 11.77
N LEU A 64 41.61 -20.07 13.01
CA LEU A 64 42.46 -20.12 14.21
C LEU A 64 43.20 -21.48 14.33
N THR A 65 42.57 -22.60 13.96
CA THR A 65 43.19 -23.91 13.94
C THR A 65 44.41 -23.93 12.98
N PHE A 66 44.24 -23.41 11.75
CA PHE A 66 45.35 -23.32 10.79
C PHE A 66 46.44 -22.35 11.24
N TRP A 67 46.07 -21.28 11.97
CA TRP A 67 47.03 -20.38 12.59
C TRP A 67 47.90 -21.11 13.64
N PHE A 68 47.28 -21.86 14.55
CA PHE A 68 48.00 -22.68 15.54
C PHE A 68 48.92 -23.72 14.91
N LEU A 69 48.54 -24.28 13.78
CA LEU A 69 49.33 -25.27 13.04
C LEU A 69 50.44 -24.65 12.18
N ASN A 70 50.62 -23.31 12.21
CA ASN A 70 51.56 -22.58 11.37
C ASN A 70 51.42 -22.91 9.88
N ALA A 71 50.20 -23.08 9.40
CA ALA A 71 49.92 -23.44 8.03
C ALA A 71 50.39 -22.36 7.03
N LYS A 72 50.71 -22.77 5.79
CA LYS A 72 51.12 -21.83 4.74
C LYS A 72 50.01 -20.83 4.41
N ALA A 73 50.37 -19.62 4.02
CA ALA A 73 49.45 -18.53 3.63
C ALA A 73 48.43 -18.95 2.57
N PHE A 74 48.75 -19.92 1.72
CA PHE A 74 47.85 -20.48 0.72
C PHE A 74 46.53 -21.05 1.33
N TRP A 75 46.64 -21.76 2.47
CA TRP A 75 45.46 -22.29 3.16
C TRP A 75 44.58 -21.19 3.73
N GLY A 76 45.17 -20.11 4.25
CA GLY A 76 44.44 -18.94 4.70
C GLY A 76 43.63 -18.28 3.57
N PHE A 77 44.24 -18.16 2.38
CA PHE A 77 43.54 -17.68 1.21
C PHE A 77 42.32 -18.55 0.85
N LEU A 78 42.47 -19.86 0.82
CA LEU A 78 41.38 -20.78 0.50
C LEU A 78 40.26 -20.72 1.53
N ILE A 79 40.56 -20.66 2.82
CA ILE A 79 39.52 -20.54 3.89
C ILE A 79 38.73 -19.26 3.71
N ALA A 80 39.41 -18.12 3.47
CA ALA A 80 38.72 -16.84 3.23
C ALA A 80 37.86 -16.89 1.97
N LEU A 81 38.34 -17.48 0.89
CA LEU A 81 37.56 -17.62 -0.35
C LEU A 81 36.31 -18.48 -0.13
N PHE A 82 36.43 -19.62 0.55
CA PHE A 82 35.28 -20.47 0.88
C PHE A 82 34.31 -19.79 1.83
N PHE A 83 34.78 -18.96 2.76
CA PHE A 83 33.90 -18.12 3.60
C PHE A 83 33.03 -17.21 2.75
N PHE A 84 33.62 -16.40 1.86
CA PHE A 84 32.86 -15.54 0.98
C PHE A 84 31.93 -16.29 0.03
N ILE A 85 32.32 -17.47 -0.45
CA ILE A 85 31.44 -18.32 -1.28
C ILE A 85 30.25 -18.81 -0.44
N ALA A 86 30.44 -19.18 0.82
CA ALA A 86 29.36 -19.62 1.70
C ALA A 86 28.37 -18.46 1.99
N GLU A 87 28.88 -17.28 2.35
CA GLU A 87 28.07 -16.07 2.55
C GLU A 87 27.30 -15.70 1.27
N PHE A 88 27.99 -15.63 0.13
CA PHE A 88 27.37 -15.36 -1.16
C PHE A 88 26.25 -16.36 -1.48
N ALA A 89 26.50 -17.66 -1.32
CA ALA A 89 25.52 -18.70 -1.59
C ALA A 89 24.30 -18.57 -0.67
N MET A 90 24.49 -18.26 0.59
CA MET A 90 23.42 -18.05 1.56
C MET A 90 22.53 -16.87 1.15
N TYR A 91 23.09 -15.71 0.83
CA TYR A 91 22.34 -14.54 0.42
C TYR A 91 21.74 -14.68 -0.99
N PHE A 92 22.38 -15.44 -1.87
CA PHE A 92 21.84 -15.76 -3.19
C PHE A 92 20.62 -16.68 -3.08
N MET A 93 20.68 -17.71 -2.24
CA MET A 93 19.55 -18.63 -1.98
C MET A 93 18.38 -17.92 -1.31
N GLU A 94 18.66 -16.94 -0.44
CA GLU A 94 17.65 -16.11 0.21
C GLU A 94 16.82 -15.27 -0.78
N ASP A 95 17.38 -14.99 -1.93
CA ASP A 95 16.74 -14.20 -2.99
C ASP A 95 15.90 -15.04 -3.97
N LEU A 96 15.93 -16.39 -3.83
CA LEU A 96 15.13 -17.30 -4.64
C LEU A 96 13.63 -17.20 -4.35
N PRO A 97 12.76 -17.45 -5.33
CA PRO A 97 11.48 -16.79 -5.45
C PRO A 97 10.32 -17.47 -4.71
N ASP A 98 10.07 -17.05 -3.48
CA ASP A 98 8.72 -17.19 -2.85
C ASP A 98 8.07 -15.80 -2.64
N ARG A 99 8.58 -14.76 -3.30
CA ARG A 99 8.14 -13.39 -3.13
C ARG A 99 7.16 -13.01 -4.22
N LYS A 100 5.95 -12.64 -3.85
CA LYS A 100 4.90 -12.17 -4.78
C LYS A 100 5.36 -10.96 -5.62
N LYS A 101 6.25 -10.14 -5.06
CA LYS A 101 6.89 -9.00 -5.74
C LYS A 101 8.40 -9.05 -5.54
N PRO A 102 9.18 -9.14 -6.60
CA PRO A 102 10.64 -9.06 -6.50
C PRO A 102 11.07 -7.67 -5.99
N LEU A 103 12.28 -7.59 -5.42
CA LEU A 103 12.91 -6.32 -5.08
C LEU A 103 12.92 -5.40 -6.30
N LYS A 104 12.29 -4.22 -6.20
CA LYS A 104 12.28 -3.24 -7.29
C LYS A 104 13.48 -2.30 -7.18
N TYR A 105 14.36 -2.35 -8.16
CA TYR A 105 15.51 -1.45 -8.25
C TYR A 105 15.09 -0.04 -8.69
N THR A 106 14.31 0.63 -7.81
CA THR A 106 13.97 2.04 -8.00
C THR A 106 15.24 2.92 -7.88
N LYS A 107 15.21 4.14 -8.42
CA LYS A 107 16.35 5.08 -8.28
C LYS A 107 16.80 5.27 -6.82
N ARG A 108 15.88 5.21 -5.85
CA ARG A 108 16.20 5.27 -4.42
C ARG A 108 16.86 3.98 -3.94
N ALA A 109 16.32 2.81 -4.32
CA ALA A 109 16.89 1.52 -3.97
C ALA A 109 18.33 1.38 -4.47
N VAL A 110 18.58 1.78 -5.73
CA VAL A 110 19.93 1.78 -6.31
C VAL A 110 20.87 2.71 -5.54
N ARG A 111 20.43 3.94 -5.21
CA ARG A 111 21.26 4.85 -4.38
C ARG A 111 21.57 4.27 -3.00
N CYS A 112 20.58 3.65 -2.34
CA CYS A 112 20.80 2.98 -1.06
C CYS A 112 21.82 1.86 -1.20
N LEU A 113 21.68 1.01 -2.20
CA LEU A 113 22.55 -0.14 -2.45
C LEU A 113 23.99 0.30 -2.73
N VAL A 114 24.20 1.23 -3.66
CA VAL A 114 25.52 1.75 -4.00
C VAL A 114 26.17 2.44 -2.80
N PHE A 115 25.45 3.29 -2.10
CA PHE A 115 25.97 3.99 -0.94
C PHE A 115 26.34 3.02 0.19
N ASP A 116 25.50 2.03 0.48
CA ASP A 116 25.77 1.01 1.48
C ASP A 116 27.01 0.18 1.14
N THR A 117 27.12 -0.28 -0.12
CA THR A 117 28.31 -1.00 -0.60
C THR A 117 29.59 -0.15 -0.44
N CYS A 118 29.54 1.15 -0.77
CA CYS A 118 30.68 2.05 -0.59
C CYS A 118 31.05 2.22 0.90
N VAL A 119 30.06 2.43 1.77
CA VAL A 119 30.27 2.60 3.22
C VAL A 119 30.82 1.31 3.84
N SER A 120 30.26 0.15 3.49
CA SER A 120 30.69 -1.16 3.97
C SER A 120 32.13 -1.46 3.56
N THR A 121 32.46 -1.25 2.28
CA THR A 121 33.81 -1.44 1.75
C THR A 121 34.81 -0.51 2.42
N ALA A 122 34.45 0.77 2.60
CA ALA A 122 35.29 1.73 3.28
C ALA A 122 35.50 1.37 4.76
N ALA A 123 34.47 0.97 5.47
CA ALA A 123 34.54 0.58 6.89
C ALA A 123 35.48 -0.62 7.09
N VAL A 124 35.33 -1.67 6.27
CA VAL A 124 36.22 -2.84 6.34
C VAL A 124 37.64 -2.49 5.94
N SER A 125 37.84 -1.66 4.91
CA SER A 125 39.18 -1.20 4.48
C SER A 125 39.89 -0.42 5.59
N VAL A 126 39.17 0.44 6.31
CA VAL A 126 39.72 1.18 7.46
C VAL A 126 40.03 0.21 8.62
N ALA A 127 39.13 -0.71 8.94
CA ALA A 127 39.35 -1.71 9.99
C ALA A 127 40.59 -2.57 9.68
N PHE A 128 40.75 -3.02 8.44
CA PHE A 128 41.90 -3.78 7.98
C PHE A 128 43.19 -2.96 8.03
N ALA A 129 43.15 -1.68 7.60
CA ALA A 129 44.30 -0.79 7.69
C ALA A 129 44.77 -0.57 9.15
N VAL A 130 43.81 -0.37 10.08
CA VAL A 130 44.11 -0.25 11.51
C VAL A 130 44.69 -1.57 12.07
N ALA A 131 44.11 -2.72 11.70
CA ALA A 131 44.62 -4.02 12.08
C ALA A 131 46.07 -4.23 11.57
N THR A 132 46.32 -3.85 10.31
CA THR A 132 47.68 -3.91 9.70
C THR A 132 48.69 -3.01 10.42
N ALA A 133 48.24 -1.86 10.96
CA ALA A 133 49.12 -0.96 11.71
C ALA A 133 49.39 -1.41 13.16
N ARG A 134 48.56 -2.29 13.73
CA ARG A 134 48.60 -2.66 15.14
C ARG A 134 49.00 -4.11 15.38
N LEU A 135 48.79 -5.00 14.41
CA LEU A 135 49.03 -6.43 14.51
C LEU A 135 50.15 -6.83 13.54
N ASP A 136 51.17 -7.50 14.06
CA ASP A 136 52.26 -8.00 13.23
C ASP A 136 51.87 -9.32 12.52
N ASP A 137 50.96 -10.08 13.12
CA ASP A 137 50.51 -11.35 12.59
C ASP A 137 49.46 -11.18 11.47
N MET A 138 49.78 -11.73 10.31
CA MET A 138 48.93 -11.67 9.12
C MET A 138 47.58 -12.35 9.33
N TYR A 139 47.52 -13.48 10.04
CA TYR A 139 46.26 -14.20 10.29
C TYR A 139 45.27 -13.38 11.13
N LEU A 140 45.79 -12.66 12.15
CA LEU A 140 44.96 -11.81 13.00
C LEU A 140 44.40 -10.58 12.23
N ARG A 141 45.14 -10.07 11.25
CA ARG A 141 44.64 -8.96 10.39
C ARG A 141 43.42 -9.38 9.58
N TYR A 142 43.42 -10.60 9.02
CA TYR A 142 42.33 -11.10 8.18
C TYR A 142 41.06 -11.46 8.97
N LEU A 143 41.10 -11.58 10.30
CA LEU A 143 39.89 -11.70 11.12
C LEU A 143 38.90 -10.54 10.96
N THR A 144 39.38 -9.36 10.53
CA THR A 144 38.50 -8.23 10.23
C THR A 144 37.50 -8.51 9.11
N PHE A 145 37.86 -9.38 8.15
CA PHE A 145 36.97 -9.81 7.08
C PHE A 145 35.91 -10.78 7.58
N PHE A 146 36.26 -11.74 8.43
CA PHE A 146 35.31 -12.68 9.04
C PHE A 146 34.33 -11.98 9.99
N ALA A 147 34.74 -10.90 10.65
CA ALA A 147 33.86 -10.13 11.51
C ALA A 147 32.85 -9.26 10.74
N PHE A 148 33.03 -9.08 9.43
CA PHE A 148 32.21 -8.18 8.63
C PHE A 148 30.70 -8.51 8.66
N PRO A 149 30.23 -9.75 8.43
CA PRO A 149 28.81 -10.08 8.48
C PRO A 149 28.15 -9.74 9.83
N LEU A 150 28.89 -9.90 10.94
CA LEU A 150 28.37 -9.61 12.29
C LEU A 150 28.09 -8.12 12.51
N VAL A 151 28.90 -7.24 11.91
CA VAL A 151 28.74 -5.78 12.03
C VAL A 151 27.91 -5.18 10.90
N TYR A 152 27.67 -5.94 9.84
CA TYR A 152 26.97 -5.49 8.66
C TYR A 152 25.57 -4.90 8.94
N PRO A 153 24.70 -5.50 9.78
CA PRO A 153 23.39 -4.90 10.08
C PRO A 153 23.49 -3.48 10.64
N LEU A 154 24.53 -3.22 11.45
CA LEU A 154 24.79 -1.88 12.00
C LEU A 154 25.25 -0.92 10.89
N ILE A 155 26.14 -1.36 10.00
CA ILE A 155 26.59 -0.56 8.86
C ILE A 155 25.41 -0.22 7.97
N PHE A 156 24.56 -1.18 7.64
CA PHE A 156 23.36 -0.97 6.83
C PHE A 156 22.38 0.01 7.49
N VAL A 157 22.18 -0.06 8.79
CA VAL A 157 21.35 0.89 9.55
C VAL A 157 21.92 2.31 9.45
N VAL A 158 23.22 2.48 9.65
CA VAL A 158 23.89 3.79 9.59
C VAL A 158 23.87 4.36 8.17
N SER A 159 24.22 3.56 7.16
CA SER A 159 24.19 3.99 5.76
C SER A 159 22.77 4.38 5.32
N THR A 160 21.76 3.58 5.70
CA THR A 160 20.35 3.89 5.44
C THR A 160 19.89 5.15 6.17
N ALA A 161 20.33 5.39 7.41
CA ALA A 161 20.02 6.60 8.16
C ALA A 161 20.55 7.85 7.45
N ILE A 162 21.82 7.80 7.02
CA ILE A 162 22.47 8.89 6.30
C ILE A 162 21.73 9.19 4.98
N ILE A 163 21.50 8.17 4.16
CA ILE A 163 20.84 8.38 2.86
C ILE A 163 19.40 8.87 3.04
N ASN A 164 18.70 8.46 4.08
CA ASN A 164 17.37 8.94 4.39
C ASN A 164 17.32 10.44 4.69
N VAL A 165 18.39 11.01 5.26
CA VAL A 165 18.50 12.48 5.45
C VAL A 165 18.57 13.18 4.09
N PHE A 166 19.43 12.71 3.19
CA PHE A 166 19.52 13.26 1.82
C PHE A 166 18.22 13.11 1.04
N GLU A 167 17.56 11.95 1.13
CA GLU A 167 16.27 11.72 0.49
C GLU A 167 15.17 12.65 1.05
N ARG A 168 15.15 12.89 2.37
CA ARG A 168 14.22 13.86 2.98
C ARG A 168 14.44 15.27 2.47
N LEU A 169 15.68 15.72 2.38
CA LEU A 169 16.02 17.04 1.84
C LEU A 169 15.63 17.16 0.35
N ASN A 170 15.91 16.13 -0.43
CA ASN A 170 15.53 16.07 -1.83
C ASN A 170 14.01 16.09 -2.00
N ASN A 171 13.28 15.26 -1.25
CA ASN A 171 11.81 15.22 -1.27
C ASN A 171 11.22 16.58 -0.86
N ALA A 172 11.77 17.24 0.17
CA ALA A 172 11.31 18.57 0.58
C ALA A 172 11.44 19.62 -0.53
N ARG A 173 12.48 19.51 -1.38
CA ARG A 173 12.64 20.39 -2.56
C ARG A 173 11.53 20.12 -3.60
N TYR A 174 11.19 18.85 -3.87
CA TYR A 174 10.09 18.50 -4.77
C TYR A 174 8.74 18.96 -4.21
N GLU A 175 8.49 18.74 -2.92
CA GLU A 175 7.27 19.17 -2.24
C GLU A 175 7.10 20.70 -2.30
N LYS A 176 8.18 21.46 -2.06
CA LYS A 176 8.18 22.94 -2.17
C LYS A 176 7.91 23.42 -3.60
N ARG A 177 8.50 22.75 -4.61
CA ARG A 177 8.23 23.06 -6.02
C ARG A 177 6.79 22.77 -6.39
N ALA A 178 6.24 21.62 -5.94
CA ALA A 178 4.84 21.28 -6.16
C ALA A 178 3.90 22.31 -5.51
N HIS A 179 4.15 22.68 -4.26
CA HIS A 179 3.39 23.73 -3.58
C HIS A 179 3.40 25.05 -4.35
N LYS A 180 4.58 25.47 -4.84
CA LYS A 180 4.69 26.72 -5.63
C LYS A 180 3.88 26.66 -6.94
N ARG A 181 3.90 25.53 -7.66
CA ARG A 181 3.13 25.34 -8.90
C ARG A 181 1.63 25.29 -8.66
N LEU A 182 1.19 24.69 -7.55
CA LEU A 182 -0.22 24.61 -7.18
C LEU A 182 -0.78 25.94 -6.66
N ASN A 183 0.04 26.83 -6.14
CA ASN A 183 -0.38 28.16 -5.65
C ASN A 183 -0.33 29.22 -6.74
N ARG A 184 -0.79 28.89 -7.95
CA ARG A 184 -1.05 29.85 -9.00
C ARG A 184 -2.49 30.36 -8.90
N ASP A 185 -2.72 31.58 -9.36
CA ASP A 185 -4.05 32.18 -9.40
C ASP A 185 -4.95 31.43 -10.40
N GLY A 186 -6.22 31.32 -10.06
CA GLY A 186 -7.24 30.70 -10.91
C GLY A 186 -7.28 29.15 -10.88
N LEU A 187 -6.31 28.46 -10.24
CA LEU A 187 -6.35 27.00 -10.14
C LEU A 187 -7.26 26.56 -8.97
N ILE A 188 -8.33 25.85 -9.31
CA ILE A 188 -9.22 25.19 -8.36
C ILE A 188 -8.53 23.92 -7.83
N LYS A 189 -8.37 23.78 -6.51
CA LYS A 189 -7.72 22.63 -5.89
C LYS A 189 -8.69 21.89 -4.99
N ILE A 190 -8.89 20.61 -5.28
CA ILE A 190 -9.80 19.72 -4.57
C ILE A 190 -9.01 18.58 -3.94
N ALA A 191 -9.17 18.40 -2.63
CA ALA A 191 -8.57 17.29 -1.90
C ALA A 191 -9.63 16.24 -1.56
N ILE A 192 -9.28 14.94 -1.70
CA ILE A 192 -10.20 13.83 -1.40
C ILE A 192 -9.52 12.88 -0.43
N THR A 193 -10.15 12.60 0.71
CA THR A 193 -9.68 11.57 1.65
C THR A 193 -10.83 10.75 2.23
N GLY A 194 -10.45 9.67 2.89
CA GLY A 194 -11.36 8.75 3.58
C GLY A 194 -10.70 7.39 3.79
N SER A 195 -11.38 6.51 4.47
CA SER A 195 -10.95 5.11 4.60
C SER A 195 -11.26 4.31 3.34
N TYR A 196 -12.40 4.57 2.69
CA TYR A 196 -12.84 3.92 1.45
C TYR A 196 -13.37 4.97 0.45
N GLY A 197 -13.64 4.59 -0.79
CA GLY A 197 -14.28 5.44 -1.80
C GLY A 197 -13.40 6.50 -2.47
N LYS A 198 -12.22 6.85 -1.93
CA LYS A 198 -11.35 7.94 -2.42
C LYS A 198 -11.10 7.93 -3.93
N THR A 199 -10.60 6.80 -4.43
CA THR A 199 -10.23 6.66 -5.85
C THR A 199 -11.46 6.66 -6.75
N SER A 200 -12.57 6.04 -6.30
CA SER A 200 -13.84 6.07 -7.03
C SER A 200 -14.38 7.49 -7.14
N VAL A 201 -14.47 8.21 -6.01
CA VAL A 201 -14.91 9.61 -5.99
C VAL A 201 -14.02 10.50 -6.84
N LYS A 202 -12.70 10.32 -6.77
CA LYS A 202 -11.74 11.06 -7.62
C LYS A 202 -12.02 10.87 -9.11
N ASN A 203 -12.16 9.62 -9.55
CA ASN A 203 -12.38 9.31 -10.97
C ASN A 203 -13.77 9.77 -11.44
N PHE A 204 -14.81 9.60 -10.61
CA PHE A 204 -16.15 10.09 -10.93
C PHE A 204 -16.16 11.61 -11.02
N LEU A 205 -15.55 12.30 -10.07
CA LEU A 205 -15.44 13.76 -10.06
C LEU A 205 -14.64 14.28 -11.27
N GLU A 206 -13.53 13.62 -11.61
CA GLU A 206 -12.74 13.94 -12.80
C GLU A 206 -13.61 13.87 -14.06
N THR A 207 -14.35 12.77 -14.26
CA THR A 207 -15.24 12.60 -15.41
C THR A 207 -16.34 13.67 -15.47
N ILE A 208 -16.95 14.01 -14.32
CA ILE A 208 -18.02 15.01 -14.25
C ILE A 208 -17.46 16.41 -14.48
N LEU A 209 -16.37 16.79 -13.82
CA LEU A 209 -15.78 18.12 -13.98
C LEU A 209 -15.18 18.35 -15.36
N SER A 210 -14.73 17.30 -16.04
CA SER A 210 -14.19 17.38 -17.41
C SER A 210 -15.24 17.76 -18.44
N GLN A 211 -16.53 17.80 -18.08
CA GLN A 211 -17.58 18.35 -18.94
C GLN A 211 -17.49 19.88 -19.06
N LYS A 212 -16.82 20.54 -18.13
CA LYS A 212 -16.73 22.01 -18.05
C LYS A 212 -15.30 22.53 -17.95
N TYR A 213 -14.41 21.81 -17.30
CA TYR A 213 -13.05 22.25 -16.96
C TYR A 213 -11.99 21.36 -17.57
N ASN A 214 -10.79 21.90 -17.78
CA ASN A 214 -9.61 21.09 -18.03
C ASN A 214 -9.04 20.59 -16.70
N VAL A 215 -9.23 19.31 -16.41
CA VAL A 215 -8.96 18.68 -15.11
C VAL A 215 -7.66 17.89 -15.14
N LEU A 216 -6.81 18.08 -14.14
CA LEU A 216 -5.70 17.20 -13.81
C LEU A 216 -5.98 16.50 -12.48
N SER A 217 -6.03 15.17 -12.47
CA SER A 217 -6.14 14.38 -11.25
C SER A 217 -4.88 13.59 -10.93
N THR A 218 -4.70 13.21 -9.66
CA THR A 218 -3.62 12.28 -9.29
C THR A 218 -3.88 10.91 -9.91
N PRO A 219 -2.94 10.36 -10.76
CA PRO A 219 -3.18 9.09 -11.43
C PRO A 219 -3.16 7.92 -10.45
N GLN A 220 -3.98 6.91 -10.70
CA GLN A 220 -4.06 5.70 -9.87
C GLN A 220 -4.17 6.03 -8.37
N SER A 221 -3.28 5.44 -7.56
CA SER A 221 -3.17 5.67 -6.12
C SER A 221 -1.99 6.58 -5.72
N TYR A 222 -1.67 7.60 -6.55
CA TYR A 222 -0.61 8.60 -6.25
C TYR A 222 -1.08 9.57 -5.16
N ASN A 223 -1.31 9.03 -3.95
CA ASN A 223 -1.90 9.71 -2.81
C ASN A 223 -0.90 10.06 -1.70
N THR A 224 0.40 10.04 -2.02
CA THR A 224 1.51 10.40 -1.14
C THR A 224 2.12 11.74 -1.56
N PRO A 225 2.91 12.43 -0.68
CA PRO A 225 3.59 13.68 -1.03
C PRO A 225 4.38 13.63 -2.34
N MET A 226 5.12 12.52 -2.56
CA MET A 226 5.88 12.34 -3.80
C MET A 226 5.00 11.97 -5.00
N GLY A 227 3.88 11.26 -4.78
CA GLY A 227 2.89 10.98 -5.82
C GLY A 227 2.27 12.28 -6.33
N ILE A 228 1.83 13.15 -5.43
CA ILE A 228 1.32 14.49 -5.76
C ILE A 228 2.39 15.32 -6.46
N ALA A 229 3.61 15.38 -5.92
CA ALA A 229 4.70 16.16 -6.54
C ALA A 229 5.02 15.68 -7.97
N LYS A 230 4.93 14.39 -8.25
CA LYS A 230 5.10 13.84 -9.61
C LYS A 230 3.96 14.26 -10.52
N THR A 231 2.70 14.20 -10.06
CA THR A 231 1.54 14.63 -10.84
C THR A 231 1.64 16.12 -11.17
N VAL A 232 2.04 16.95 -10.23
CA VAL A 232 2.21 18.39 -10.43
C VAL A 232 3.29 18.73 -11.47
N ASN A 233 4.19 17.80 -11.79
CA ASN A 233 5.17 18.04 -12.86
C ASN A 233 4.55 18.12 -14.26
N VAL A 234 3.37 17.52 -14.47
CA VAL A 234 2.63 17.60 -15.75
C VAL A 234 1.55 18.69 -15.72
N LEU A 235 1.38 19.41 -14.59
CA LEU A 235 0.47 20.56 -14.50
C LEU A 235 1.01 21.69 -15.36
N ASP A 236 0.18 22.21 -16.26
CA ASP A 236 0.48 23.37 -17.10
C ASP A 236 -0.63 24.43 -16.97
N ASP A 237 -0.50 25.51 -17.73
CA ASP A 237 -1.40 26.67 -17.63
C ASP A 237 -2.79 26.42 -18.21
N THR A 238 -3.01 25.35 -18.94
CA THR A 238 -4.30 24.97 -19.50
C THR A 238 -5.21 24.30 -18.47
N HIS A 239 -4.64 23.69 -17.43
CA HIS A 239 -5.42 23.04 -16.39
C HIS A 239 -6.09 24.06 -15.48
N GLU A 240 -7.38 23.92 -15.27
CA GLU A 240 -8.21 24.79 -14.44
C GLU A 240 -8.51 24.17 -13.07
N VAL A 241 -8.54 22.83 -13.00
CA VAL A 241 -8.84 22.07 -11.78
C VAL A 241 -7.75 21.04 -11.51
N PHE A 242 -7.31 20.96 -10.26
CA PHE A 242 -6.42 19.93 -9.76
C PHE A 242 -7.10 19.09 -8.68
N ILE A 243 -7.29 17.79 -8.91
CA ILE A 243 -7.89 16.87 -7.95
C ILE A 243 -6.80 16.00 -7.33
N ALA A 244 -6.64 16.07 -6.01
CA ALA A 244 -5.63 15.33 -5.27
C ALA A 244 -6.25 14.28 -4.33
N GLU A 245 -5.96 13.01 -4.55
CA GLU A 245 -6.26 11.95 -3.60
C GLU A 245 -5.25 11.98 -2.44
N PHE A 246 -5.73 12.01 -1.19
CA PHE A 246 -4.90 12.01 0.01
C PHE A 246 -4.94 10.65 0.70
N GLY A 247 -3.81 9.95 0.66
CA GLY A 247 -3.58 8.74 1.42
C GLY A 247 -3.11 9.07 2.84
N ALA A 248 -3.61 8.32 3.82
CA ALA A 248 -3.13 8.43 5.18
C ALA A 248 -3.04 7.04 5.82
N ARG A 249 -1.87 6.70 6.30
CA ARG A 249 -1.59 5.49 7.10
C ARG A 249 -1.15 5.83 8.53
N ARG A 250 -0.83 7.09 8.82
CA ARG A 250 -0.29 7.56 10.10
C ARG A 250 -0.75 8.97 10.41
N VAL A 251 -0.74 9.31 11.69
CA VAL A 251 -1.01 10.67 12.16
C VAL A 251 0.03 11.65 11.54
N GLY A 252 -0.46 12.72 10.95
CA GLY A 252 0.33 13.78 10.29
C GLY A 252 0.41 13.66 8.77
N ASP A 253 -0.03 12.54 8.16
CA ASP A 253 0.02 12.36 6.71
C ASP A 253 -0.91 13.33 5.97
N VAL A 254 -2.19 13.45 6.39
CA VAL A 254 -3.15 14.40 5.80
C VAL A 254 -2.68 15.84 6.03
N LYS A 255 -2.23 16.16 7.25
CA LYS A 255 -1.69 17.50 7.55
C LYS A 255 -0.56 17.91 6.60
N LYS A 256 0.32 16.96 6.27
CA LYS A 256 1.43 17.21 5.33
C LYS A 256 0.91 17.45 3.91
N LEU A 257 -0.06 16.67 3.45
CA LEU A 257 -0.67 16.79 2.13
C LEU A 257 -1.47 18.10 1.99
N MET A 258 -2.22 18.50 3.03
CA MET A 258 -2.88 19.80 3.11
C MET A 258 -1.92 20.97 2.92
N LYS A 259 -0.74 20.92 3.55
CA LYS A 259 0.30 21.95 3.37
C LYS A 259 0.87 22.02 1.95
N ILE A 260 0.99 20.88 1.26
CA ILE A 260 1.52 20.81 -0.11
C ILE A 260 0.51 21.35 -1.10
N VAL A 261 -0.74 20.88 -1.01
CA VAL A 261 -1.80 21.19 -1.98
C VAL A 261 -2.47 22.51 -1.67
N ASN A 262 -2.69 22.84 -0.41
CA ASN A 262 -3.45 24.00 0.04
C ASN A 262 -4.79 24.11 -0.69
N PRO A 263 -5.71 23.12 -0.51
CA PRO A 263 -6.95 23.04 -1.27
C PRO A 263 -7.98 24.07 -0.79
N GLN A 264 -8.82 24.57 -1.70
CA GLN A 264 -10.01 25.37 -1.39
C GLN A 264 -11.24 24.49 -1.19
N TYR A 265 -11.24 23.28 -1.77
CA TYR A 265 -12.34 22.33 -1.73
C TYR A 265 -11.87 20.99 -1.20
N SER A 266 -12.73 20.32 -0.46
CA SER A 266 -12.40 18.98 0.04
C SER A 266 -13.59 18.04 0.02
N ILE A 267 -13.28 16.73 -0.10
CA ILE A 267 -14.27 15.66 0.00
C ILE A 267 -13.83 14.65 1.06
N LEU A 268 -14.68 14.35 2.03
CA LEU A 268 -14.50 13.29 3.01
C LEU A 268 -15.45 12.13 2.70
N THR A 269 -14.90 11.01 2.20
CA THR A 269 -15.71 9.92 1.64
C THR A 269 -16.23 8.94 2.68
N GLY A 270 -15.44 8.63 3.72
CA GLY A 270 -15.81 7.68 4.76
C GLY A 270 -14.73 7.52 5.82
N ILE A 271 -15.11 7.09 7.01
CA ILE A 271 -14.20 6.80 8.13
C ILE A 271 -14.57 5.44 8.69
N ASN A 272 -13.60 4.52 8.73
CA ASN A 272 -13.70 3.22 9.40
C ASN A 272 -12.33 2.81 9.96
N ASP A 273 -12.24 1.60 10.48
CA ASP A 273 -11.06 1.06 11.19
C ASP A 273 -9.89 0.66 10.28
N GLN A 274 -9.92 0.99 9.00
CA GLN A 274 -8.82 0.71 8.08
C GLN A 274 -7.51 1.33 8.59
N HIS A 275 -6.41 0.54 8.57
CA HIS A 275 -5.10 0.92 9.10
C HIS A 275 -5.04 1.12 10.63
N LEU A 276 -5.97 0.53 11.40
CA LEU A 276 -5.97 0.59 12.86
C LEU A 276 -4.61 0.18 13.45
N GLN A 277 -3.96 -0.83 12.85
CA GLN A 277 -2.62 -1.27 13.28
C GLN A 277 -1.58 -0.13 13.27
N THR A 278 -1.63 0.77 12.31
CA THR A 278 -0.66 1.89 12.18
C THR A 278 -1.10 3.16 12.89
N PHE A 279 -2.40 3.43 12.95
CA PHE A 279 -2.97 4.56 13.69
C PHE A 279 -3.10 4.29 15.19
N LYS A 280 -3.15 3.01 15.60
CA LYS A 280 -3.28 2.50 16.97
C LYS A 280 -4.66 2.69 17.60
N THR A 281 -5.40 3.75 17.31
CA THR A 281 -6.75 4.02 17.84
C THR A 281 -7.67 4.56 16.74
N GLU A 282 -8.98 4.27 16.89
CA GLU A 282 -10.03 4.81 16.02
C GLU A 282 -10.07 6.35 16.07
N GLU A 283 -9.85 6.93 17.24
CA GLU A 283 -9.82 8.38 17.41
C GLU A 283 -8.71 9.03 16.59
N ASN A 284 -7.52 8.40 16.52
CA ASN A 284 -6.43 8.88 15.67
C ASN A 284 -6.80 8.83 14.18
N ILE A 285 -7.53 7.79 13.74
CA ILE A 285 -8.03 7.69 12.36
C ILE A 285 -8.99 8.84 12.08
N ARG A 286 -9.98 9.03 12.97
CA ARG A 286 -11.00 10.07 12.86
C ARG A 286 -10.37 11.46 12.81
N GLN A 287 -9.51 11.80 13.76
CA GLN A 287 -8.85 13.10 13.83
C GLN A 287 -7.98 13.35 12.59
N GLU A 288 -7.25 12.35 12.12
CA GLU A 288 -6.39 12.53 10.95
C GLU A 288 -7.18 12.70 9.66
N LYS A 289 -8.25 11.92 9.46
CA LYS A 289 -9.12 12.08 8.28
C LYS A 289 -9.86 13.41 8.28
N CYS A 290 -10.38 13.83 9.43
CA CYS A 290 -11.08 15.11 9.57
C CYS A 290 -10.18 16.35 9.35
N ARG A 291 -8.84 16.19 9.31
CA ARG A 291 -7.94 17.31 8.93
C ARG A 291 -8.16 17.82 7.51
N ILE A 292 -8.78 17.04 6.64
CA ILE A 292 -9.12 17.49 5.29
C ILE A 292 -10.17 18.61 5.30
N LEU A 293 -10.89 18.75 6.41
CA LEU A 293 -11.86 19.83 6.60
C LEU A 293 -11.19 21.19 6.95
N ASP A 294 -9.86 21.27 7.01
CA ASP A 294 -9.09 22.48 7.29
C ASP A 294 -8.86 23.30 5.98
N VAL A 295 -9.93 23.61 5.25
CA VAL A 295 -9.88 24.39 3.98
C VAL A 295 -10.16 25.88 4.18
N GLY A 296 -10.15 26.37 5.41
CA GLY A 296 -10.43 27.78 5.71
C GLY A 296 -11.86 28.16 5.42
N ASP A 297 -12.05 29.18 4.59
CA ASP A 297 -13.33 29.68 4.09
C ASP A 297 -13.85 28.94 2.84
N GLY A 298 -13.17 27.84 2.47
CA GLY A 298 -13.55 27.00 1.34
C GLY A 298 -14.78 26.12 1.61
N THR A 299 -15.00 25.12 0.74
CA THR A 299 -16.15 24.21 0.84
C THR A 299 -15.73 22.77 1.09
N CYS A 300 -16.41 22.10 2.02
CA CYS A 300 -16.27 20.68 2.30
C CYS A 300 -17.52 19.92 1.84
N VAL A 301 -17.34 18.90 1.00
CA VAL A 301 -18.38 17.90 0.74
C VAL A 301 -18.11 16.69 1.64
N ILE A 302 -19.10 16.26 2.39
CA ILE A 302 -18.98 15.23 3.41
C ILE A 302 -20.04 14.17 3.18
N ASN A 303 -19.63 12.89 3.25
CA ASN A 303 -20.58 11.79 3.26
C ASN A 303 -21.57 11.96 4.43
N ALA A 304 -22.86 11.99 4.14
CA ALA A 304 -23.93 12.22 5.11
C ALA A 304 -23.89 11.27 6.31
N GLU A 305 -23.43 10.03 6.12
CA GLU A 305 -23.23 9.05 7.23
C GLU A 305 -22.24 9.55 8.29
N LEU A 306 -21.39 10.53 7.96
CA LEU A 306 -20.39 11.08 8.87
C LEU A 306 -20.86 12.35 9.60
N LYS A 307 -22.10 12.79 9.40
CA LYS A 307 -22.64 14.05 9.93
C LYS A 307 -22.38 14.20 11.43
N ASN A 308 -22.79 13.23 12.23
CA ASN A 308 -22.62 13.25 13.69
C ASN A 308 -21.14 13.33 14.15
N ILE A 309 -20.23 12.78 13.36
CA ILE A 309 -18.78 12.80 13.65
C ILE A 309 -18.20 14.16 13.29
N THR A 310 -18.57 14.69 12.14
CA THR A 310 -17.95 15.90 11.54
C THR A 310 -18.47 17.19 12.14
N GLU A 311 -19.74 17.27 12.53
CA GLU A 311 -20.31 18.43 13.21
C GLU A 311 -19.52 18.80 14.46
N ASN A 312 -19.20 17.82 15.30
CA ASN A 312 -18.39 18.05 16.53
C ASN A 312 -16.95 18.53 16.22
N VAL A 313 -16.40 18.17 15.07
CA VAL A 313 -15.08 18.63 14.63
C VAL A 313 -15.17 20.04 14.06
N LEU A 314 -16.18 20.33 13.26
CA LEU A 314 -16.41 21.63 12.63
C LEU A 314 -16.67 22.73 13.67
N LEU A 315 -17.49 22.46 14.68
CA LEU A 315 -17.77 23.40 15.77
C LEU A 315 -16.53 23.86 16.56
N LYS A 316 -15.47 23.08 16.54
CA LYS A 316 -14.19 23.42 17.22
C LYS A 316 -13.23 24.24 16.34
N LYS A 317 -13.57 24.50 15.09
CA LYS A 317 -12.71 25.25 14.16
C LYS A 317 -12.86 26.76 14.36
N LYS A 318 -11.75 27.48 14.14
CA LYS A 318 -11.76 28.96 14.14
C LYS A 318 -12.50 29.55 12.95
N VAL A 319 -12.38 28.88 11.80
CA VAL A 319 -13.10 29.21 10.57
C VAL A 319 -13.85 27.94 10.18
N ILE A 320 -15.17 28.03 10.08
CA ILE A 320 -16.03 26.91 9.69
C ILE A 320 -16.19 26.98 8.17
N PRO A 321 -15.73 25.97 7.41
CA PRO A 321 -15.95 25.95 5.98
C PRO A 321 -17.43 25.79 5.64
N GLU A 322 -17.83 26.24 4.48
CA GLU A 322 -19.12 25.85 3.93
C GLU A 322 -19.18 24.32 3.83
N THR A 323 -20.25 23.71 4.28
CA THR A 323 -20.35 22.25 4.37
C THR A 323 -21.58 21.78 3.61
N ILE A 324 -21.39 20.81 2.71
CA ILE A 324 -22.44 20.14 1.95
C ILE A 324 -22.40 18.66 2.31
N TYR A 325 -23.48 18.16 2.88
CA TYR A 325 -23.65 16.74 3.11
C TYR A 325 -24.26 16.06 1.90
N ALA A 326 -23.66 14.97 1.44
CA ALA A 326 -24.15 14.24 0.28
C ALA A 326 -24.11 12.73 0.49
N GLY A 327 -25.05 12.01 -0.09
CA GLY A 327 -25.11 10.54 0.01
C GLY A 327 -26.46 9.94 -0.33
N LEU A 328 -26.88 8.98 0.47
CA LEU A 328 -28.15 8.25 0.28
C LEU A 328 -29.21 8.61 1.32
N ASP A 329 -28.84 9.39 2.33
CA ASP A 329 -29.75 9.84 3.38
C ASP A 329 -30.53 11.07 2.88
N GLU A 330 -31.85 11.03 2.95
CA GLU A 330 -32.74 12.13 2.52
C GLU A 330 -32.60 13.39 3.40
N SER A 331 -31.92 13.31 4.54
CA SER A 331 -31.54 14.47 5.35
C SER A 331 -30.29 15.20 4.86
N ALA A 332 -29.64 14.71 3.81
CA ALA A 332 -28.49 15.35 3.18
C ALA A 332 -28.93 16.49 2.25
N ASP A 333 -28.00 17.42 1.98
CA ASP A 333 -28.26 18.55 1.08
C ASP A 333 -28.41 18.11 -0.39
N ILE A 334 -27.65 17.04 -0.76
CA ILE A 334 -27.72 16.40 -2.08
C ILE A 334 -27.72 14.89 -1.88
N TYR A 335 -28.74 14.21 -2.38
CA TYR A 335 -28.90 12.78 -2.13
C TYR A 335 -29.50 12.01 -3.30
N ALA A 336 -29.32 10.68 -3.27
CA ALA A 336 -29.99 9.77 -4.18
C ALA A 336 -31.17 9.09 -3.49
N ARG A 337 -32.30 8.98 -4.20
CA ARG A 337 -33.47 8.20 -3.78
C ARG A 337 -33.98 7.32 -4.92
N ASN A 338 -35.01 6.51 -4.65
CA ASN A 338 -35.58 5.57 -5.62
C ASN A 338 -34.50 4.69 -6.29
N LEU A 339 -33.53 4.26 -5.47
CA LEU A 339 -32.37 3.51 -5.92
C LEU A 339 -32.76 2.09 -6.33
N SER A 340 -32.49 1.73 -7.57
CA SER A 340 -32.54 0.37 -8.11
C SER A 340 -31.16 -0.04 -8.58
N VAL A 341 -30.62 -1.14 -8.04
CA VAL A 341 -29.29 -1.66 -8.38
C VAL A 341 -29.45 -3.11 -8.82
N ASN A 342 -28.84 -3.46 -9.93
CA ASN A 342 -28.87 -4.83 -10.49
C ASN A 342 -27.53 -5.16 -11.17
N SER A 343 -27.42 -6.33 -11.78
CA SER A 343 -26.20 -6.79 -12.47
C SER A 343 -25.82 -5.98 -13.73
N TYR A 344 -26.64 -5.04 -14.15
CA TYR A 344 -26.40 -4.19 -15.33
C TYR A 344 -25.98 -2.76 -14.96
N GLY A 345 -26.16 -2.38 -13.69
CA GLY A 345 -25.82 -1.05 -13.22
C GLY A 345 -26.75 -0.54 -12.12
N SER A 346 -26.80 0.77 -11.98
CA SER A 346 -27.62 1.45 -10.97
C SER A 346 -28.48 2.55 -11.63
N GLU A 347 -29.74 2.64 -11.20
CA GLU A 347 -30.66 3.73 -11.54
C GLU A 347 -31.14 4.39 -10.26
N PHE A 348 -31.21 5.71 -10.24
CA PHE A 348 -31.59 6.50 -9.07
C PHE A 348 -32.03 7.90 -9.45
N ASP A 349 -32.74 8.56 -8.55
CA ASP A 349 -33.05 9.96 -8.66
C ASP A 349 -32.04 10.79 -7.86
N VAL A 350 -31.41 11.76 -8.49
CA VAL A 350 -30.56 12.79 -7.86
C VAL A 350 -31.41 13.91 -7.40
N VAL A 351 -31.39 14.25 -6.12
CA VAL A 351 -32.14 15.36 -5.53
C VAL A 351 -31.16 16.48 -5.16
N VAL A 352 -31.44 17.69 -5.68
CA VAL A 352 -30.66 18.91 -5.42
C VAL A 352 -31.63 20.02 -5.08
N GLY A 353 -31.77 20.36 -3.80
CA GLY A 353 -32.84 21.25 -3.34
C GLY A 353 -34.22 20.66 -3.64
N ASP A 354 -35.07 21.40 -4.36
CA ASP A 354 -36.40 20.96 -4.77
C ASP A 354 -36.41 20.18 -6.11
N ASP A 355 -35.31 20.18 -6.83
CA ASP A 355 -35.19 19.55 -8.14
C ASP A 355 -34.84 18.09 -8.07
N ILE A 356 -35.43 17.29 -8.96
CA ILE A 356 -35.25 15.85 -9.04
C ILE A 356 -34.87 15.48 -10.47
N TYR A 357 -33.77 14.71 -10.58
CA TYR A 357 -33.21 14.30 -11.87
C TYR A 357 -33.00 12.81 -11.92
N ARG A 358 -33.55 12.12 -12.92
CA ARG A 358 -33.32 10.69 -13.12
C ARG A 358 -31.92 10.45 -13.68
N ALA A 359 -31.15 9.60 -13.00
CA ALA A 359 -29.81 9.17 -13.39
C ALA A 359 -29.74 7.66 -13.55
N ARG A 360 -28.87 7.21 -14.45
CA ARG A 360 -28.51 5.81 -14.62
C ARG A 360 -27.01 5.67 -14.94
N THR A 361 -26.44 4.56 -14.55
CA THR A 361 -25.01 4.28 -14.78
C THR A 361 -24.77 2.77 -14.84
N THR A 362 -23.71 2.35 -15.52
CA THR A 362 -23.26 0.95 -15.53
C THR A 362 -22.47 0.56 -14.28
N ILE A 363 -22.20 1.53 -13.40
CA ILE A 363 -21.48 1.29 -12.15
C ILE A 363 -22.34 0.49 -11.18
N LEU A 364 -21.78 -0.60 -10.65
CA LEU A 364 -22.45 -1.49 -9.71
C LEU A 364 -22.31 -1.03 -8.25
N GLY A 365 -23.32 -1.33 -7.46
CA GLY A 365 -23.26 -1.27 -6.01
C GLY A 365 -23.71 0.05 -5.39
N ILE A 366 -24.49 -0.07 -4.32
CA ILE A 366 -25.10 1.06 -3.57
C ILE A 366 -24.04 2.06 -3.11
N HIS A 367 -22.89 1.57 -2.60
CA HIS A 367 -21.79 2.43 -2.15
C HIS A 367 -21.17 3.26 -3.27
N ASN A 368 -21.23 2.78 -4.53
CA ASN A 368 -20.75 3.58 -5.66
C ASN A 368 -21.75 4.69 -6.00
N VAL A 369 -23.06 4.47 -5.82
CA VAL A 369 -24.04 5.58 -5.93
C VAL A 369 -23.75 6.63 -4.86
N GLN A 370 -23.44 6.24 -3.63
CA GLN A 370 -23.01 7.16 -2.59
C GLN A 370 -21.73 7.95 -2.98
N ASN A 371 -20.74 7.28 -3.57
CA ASN A 371 -19.54 7.94 -4.09
C ASN A 371 -19.87 8.91 -5.26
N ILE A 372 -20.81 8.55 -6.13
CA ILE A 372 -21.30 9.43 -7.22
C ILE A 372 -21.95 10.68 -6.62
N MET A 373 -22.77 10.54 -5.57
CA MET A 373 -23.41 11.71 -4.94
C MET A 373 -22.40 12.70 -4.38
N LEU A 374 -21.28 12.23 -3.79
CA LEU A 374 -20.19 13.10 -3.34
C LEU A 374 -19.55 13.88 -4.50
N ALA A 375 -19.36 13.22 -5.65
CA ALA A 375 -18.82 13.85 -6.85
C ALA A 375 -19.82 14.84 -7.46
N VAL A 376 -21.11 14.50 -7.50
CA VAL A 376 -22.20 15.40 -7.94
C VAL A 376 -22.24 16.65 -7.08
N ALA A 377 -22.23 16.52 -5.76
CA ALA A 377 -22.26 17.64 -4.84
C ALA A 377 -21.13 18.64 -5.08
N MET A 378 -19.91 18.14 -5.29
CA MET A 378 -18.76 19.01 -5.62
C MET A 378 -18.91 19.64 -7.01
N ALA A 379 -19.43 18.92 -8.00
CA ALA A 379 -19.62 19.43 -9.36
C ALA A 379 -20.70 20.52 -9.41
N VAL A 380 -21.84 20.33 -8.70
CA VAL A 380 -22.88 21.35 -8.53
C VAL A 380 -22.31 22.61 -7.88
N LYS A 381 -21.52 22.44 -6.79
CA LYS A 381 -20.83 23.55 -6.11
C LYS A 381 -19.91 24.33 -7.04
N LEU A 382 -19.26 23.67 -7.98
CA LEU A 382 -18.38 24.29 -8.98
C LEU A 382 -19.14 24.76 -10.23
N GLY A 383 -20.47 24.70 -10.20
CA GLY A 383 -21.36 25.27 -11.24
C GLY A 383 -21.37 24.46 -12.54
N VAL A 384 -21.19 23.13 -12.46
CA VAL A 384 -21.47 22.24 -13.60
C VAL A 384 -23.00 22.07 -13.67
N GLU A 385 -23.58 22.29 -14.84
CA GLU A 385 -25.03 22.19 -15.03
C GLU A 385 -25.49 20.71 -15.01
N MET A 386 -26.67 20.45 -14.45
CA MET A 386 -27.21 19.11 -14.26
C MET A 386 -27.24 18.23 -15.53
N PRO A 387 -27.61 18.73 -16.71
CA PRO A 387 -27.58 17.91 -17.94
C PRO A 387 -26.20 17.32 -18.25
N TYR A 388 -25.13 18.09 -18.02
CA TYR A 388 -23.75 17.60 -18.20
C TYR A 388 -23.35 16.61 -17.11
N ILE A 389 -23.80 16.83 -15.86
CA ILE A 389 -23.59 15.88 -14.75
C ILE A 389 -24.25 14.54 -15.07
N LEU A 390 -25.51 14.54 -15.49
CA LEU A 390 -26.26 13.32 -15.82
C LEU A 390 -25.62 12.57 -16.99
N HIS A 391 -25.22 13.31 -18.05
CA HIS A 391 -24.48 12.71 -19.16
C HIS A 391 -23.17 12.07 -18.70
N ALA A 392 -22.42 12.72 -17.81
CA ALA A 392 -21.20 12.16 -17.25
C ALA A 392 -21.47 10.90 -16.41
N ILE A 393 -22.54 10.89 -15.58
CA ILE A 393 -22.93 9.72 -14.77
C ILE A 393 -23.23 8.50 -15.65
N GLU A 394 -23.91 8.69 -16.76
CA GLU A 394 -24.23 7.61 -17.71
C GLU A 394 -22.95 6.99 -18.33
N ASN A 395 -21.91 7.81 -18.52
CA ASN A 395 -20.64 7.43 -19.14
C ASN A 395 -19.52 7.08 -18.14
N LEU A 396 -19.82 7.01 -16.84
CA LEU A 396 -18.83 6.62 -15.84
C LEU A 396 -18.26 5.23 -16.13
N GLN A 397 -16.95 5.11 -15.97
CA GLN A 397 -16.26 3.84 -16.13
C GLN A 397 -15.96 3.22 -14.77
N PRO A 398 -16.09 1.89 -14.63
CA PRO A 398 -15.67 1.19 -13.43
C PRO A 398 -14.19 1.44 -13.13
N VAL A 399 -13.88 1.65 -11.86
CA VAL A 399 -12.49 1.74 -11.41
C VAL A 399 -11.91 0.33 -11.31
N ALA A 400 -10.76 0.09 -11.93
CA ALA A 400 -10.11 -1.21 -11.91
C ALA A 400 -9.93 -1.74 -10.46
N HIS A 401 -10.27 -3.00 -10.26
CA HIS A 401 -10.19 -3.69 -8.97
C HIS A 401 -11.08 -3.10 -7.85
N ARG A 402 -12.15 -2.37 -8.21
CA ARG A 402 -13.13 -1.75 -7.29
C ARG A 402 -14.54 -2.13 -7.70
N GLN A 403 -14.93 -3.36 -7.41
CA GLN A 403 -16.18 -3.99 -7.86
C GLN A 403 -16.37 -3.85 -9.38
N GLN A 404 -15.27 -3.99 -10.11
CA GLN A 404 -15.29 -3.98 -11.56
C GLN A 404 -15.93 -5.28 -12.06
N LEU A 405 -17.00 -5.16 -12.85
CA LEU A 405 -17.58 -6.31 -13.53
C LEU A 405 -16.78 -6.63 -14.80
N LEU A 406 -16.19 -7.80 -14.82
CA LEU A 406 -15.52 -8.38 -15.97
C LEU A 406 -16.35 -9.58 -16.45
N LYS A 407 -16.55 -9.66 -17.78
CA LYS A 407 -17.24 -10.79 -18.41
C LYS A 407 -16.23 -11.55 -19.26
N GLY A 408 -16.12 -12.85 -19.03
CA GLY A 408 -15.21 -13.69 -19.80
C GLY A 408 -15.44 -15.18 -19.57
N ASN A 409 -15.16 -16.00 -20.58
CA ASN A 409 -15.26 -17.45 -20.51
C ASN A 409 -16.62 -17.98 -19.99
N GLY A 410 -17.72 -17.24 -20.22
CA GLY A 410 -19.07 -17.63 -19.80
C GLY A 410 -19.37 -17.45 -18.32
N ILE A 411 -18.52 -16.70 -17.59
CA ILE A 411 -18.75 -16.34 -16.18
C ILE A 411 -18.72 -14.82 -16.00
N ASN A 412 -19.33 -14.34 -14.93
CA ASN A 412 -19.17 -12.97 -14.44
C ASN A 412 -18.09 -12.95 -13.36
N ILE A 413 -17.21 -11.94 -13.38
CA ILE A 413 -16.21 -11.73 -12.33
C ILE A 413 -16.41 -10.33 -11.76
N ILE A 414 -16.71 -10.25 -10.47
CA ILE A 414 -16.71 -8.99 -9.71
C ILE A 414 -15.33 -8.87 -9.07
N ASP A 415 -14.49 -8.03 -9.63
CA ASP A 415 -13.14 -7.81 -9.14
C ASP A 415 -13.12 -6.68 -8.10
N ASP A 416 -13.04 -7.04 -6.82
CA ASP A 416 -12.85 -6.14 -5.67
C ASP A 416 -11.56 -6.49 -4.93
N SER A 417 -10.51 -6.79 -5.71
CA SER A 417 -9.24 -7.27 -5.17
C SER A 417 -8.38 -6.18 -4.53
N PHE A 418 -8.61 -4.90 -4.79
CA PHE A 418 -7.74 -3.84 -4.32
C PHE A 418 -8.06 -3.38 -2.89
N ASN A 419 -7.26 -3.85 -1.91
CA ASN A 419 -7.20 -3.31 -0.54
C ASN A 419 -8.57 -3.22 0.17
N SER A 420 -9.26 -4.36 0.27
CA SER A 420 -10.58 -4.46 0.89
C SER A 420 -10.52 -4.19 2.41
N ASN A 421 -11.62 -3.69 2.95
CA ASN A 421 -11.83 -3.45 4.38
C ASN A 421 -13.24 -3.97 4.77
N PRO A 422 -13.62 -4.01 6.06
CA PRO A 422 -14.89 -4.61 6.49
C PRO A 422 -16.14 -4.04 5.79
N ASP A 423 -16.19 -2.73 5.53
CA ASP A 423 -17.33 -2.10 4.83
C ASP A 423 -17.29 -2.38 3.34
N GLY A 424 -16.10 -2.30 2.71
CA GLY A 424 -15.93 -2.67 1.31
C GLY A 424 -16.34 -4.11 1.06
N ALA A 425 -15.93 -5.04 1.91
CA ALA A 425 -16.32 -6.45 1.84
C ALA A 425 -17.83 -6.66 1.99
N LYS A 426 -18.47 -5.93 2.92
CA LYS A 426 -19.93 -5.93 3.07
C LYS A 426 -20.62 -5.49 1.78
N PHE A 427 -20.19 -4.37 1.19
CA PHE A 427 -20.77 -3.85 -0.04
C PHE A 427 -20.53 -4.77 -1.25
N ALA A 428 -19.36 -5.41 -1.33
CA ALA A 428 -19.05 -6.36 -2.40
C ALA A 428 -19.96 -7.60 -2.34
N LEU A 429 -20.22 -8.13 -1.13
CA LEU A 429 -21.16 -9.23 -0.93
C LEU A 429 -22.62 -8.81 -1.24
N MET A 430 -23.02 -7.60 -0.86
CA MET A 430 -24.35 -7.07 -1.25
C MET A 430 -24.48 -6.98 -2.78
N THR A 431 -23.43 -6.56 -3.48
CA THR A 431 -23.39 -6.53 -4.95
C THR A 431 -23.49 -7.96 -5.53
N LEU A 432 -22.74 -8.93 -4.97
CA LEU A 432 -22.83 -10.32 -5.40
C LEU A 432 -24.24 -10.90 -5.21
N ALA A 433 -24.91 -10.53 -4.12
CA ALA A 433 -26.28 -10.99 -3.83
C ALA A 433 -27.31 -10.59 -4.91
N MET A 434 -27.04 -9.55 -5.71
CA MET A 434 -27.92 -9.08 -6.79
C MET A 434 -27.91 -9.98 -8.05
N PHE A 435 -27.02 -10.94 -8.12
CA PHE A 435 -26.91 -11.84 -9.26
C PHE A 435 -27.75 -13.09 -9.03
N ASP A 436 -28.60 -13.47 -10.00
CA ASP A 436 -29.44 -14.67 -9.97
C ASP A 436 -28.68 -15.90 -10.50
N THR A 437 -27.39 -16.00 -10.21
CA THR A 437 -26.50 -17.05 -10.66
C THR A 437 -25.88 -17.76 -9.46
N ARG A 438 -25.24 -18.91 -9.67
CA ARG A 438 -24.40 -19.53 -8.64
C ARG A 438 -23.28 -18.58 -8.25
N LYS A 439 -23.17 -18.27 -6.95
CA LYS A 439 -22.31 -17.23 -6.37
C LYS A 439 -21.08 -17.85 -5.75
N VAL A 440 -19.93 -17.48 -6.25
CA VAL A 440 -18.62 -17.95 -5.78
C VAL A 440 -17.87 -16.80 -5.15
N VAL A 441 -17.39 -16.99 -3.92
CA VAL A 441 -16.55 -15.99 -3.23
C VAL A 441 -15.14 -16.54 -3.08
N MET A 442 -14.15 -15.81 -3.57
CA MET A 442 -12.73 -16.09 -3.38
C MET A 442 -12.11 -15.01 -2.51
N THR A 443 -11.49 -15.41 -1.38
CA THR A 443 -10.87 -14.44 -0.46
C THR A 443 -9.71 -15.03 0.35
N PRO A 444 -8.64 -14.25 0.57
CA PRO A 444 -7.59 -14.54 1.55
C PRO A 444 -7.90 -13.97 2.94
N GLY A 445 -9.08 -13.37 3.14
CA GLY A 445 -9.47 -12.65 4.35
C GLY A 445 -9.05 -11.19 4.37
N LEU A 446 -9.45 -10.48 5.42
CA LEU A 446 -9.14 -9.07 5.67
C LEU A 446 -7.87 -8.95 6.51
N VAL A 447 -7.10 -7.87 6.29
CA VAL A 447 -5.81 -7.59 6.94
C VAL A 447 -5.72 -6.15 7.44
N GLU A 448 -4.63 -5.81 8.16
CA GLU A 448 -4.35 -4.46 8.68
C GLU A 448 -5.34 -3.96 9.76
N LEU A 449 -6.11 -4.87 10.38
CA LEU A 449 -7.12 -4.56 11.39
C LEU A 449 -6.62 -4.73 12.84
N GLY A 450 -5.33 -5.08 13.02
CA GLY A 450 -4.72 -5.24 14.33
C GLY A 450 -5.38 -6.32 15.17
N SER A 451 -5.75 -6.02 16.42
CA SER A 451 -6.41 -6.99 17.32
C SER A 451 -7.82 -7.40 16.89
N ARG A 452 -8.45 -6.64 16.00
CA ARG A 452 -9.81 -6.93 15.50
C ARG A 452 -9.83 -7.85 14.28
N GLU A 453 -8.67 -8.20 13.71
CA GLU A 453 -8.57 -8.97 12.46
C GLU A 453 -9.31 -10.31 12.53
N GLY A 454 -9.19 -11.04 13.64
CA GLY A 454 -9.90 -12.30 13.83
C GLY A 454 -11.42 -12.16 13.90
N GLU A 455 -11.92 -11.15 14.61
CA GLU A 455 -13.36 -10.91 14.74
C GLU A 455 -13.96 -10.40 13.43
N GLU A 456 -13.30 -9.48 12.72
CA GLU A 456 -13.78 -8.96 11.43
C GLU A 456 -13.81 -10.07 10.36
N ASN A 457 -12.81 -10.98 10.36
CA ASN A 457 -12.83 -12.15 9.49
C ASN A 457 -13.96 -13.14 9.88
N ARG A 458 -14.29 -13.26 11.16
CA ARG A 458 -15.45 -14.06 11.61
C ARG A 458 -16.77 -13.45 11.12
N ILE A 459 -16.92 -12.13 11.21
CA ILE A 459 -18.09 -11.40 10.69
C ILE A 459 -18.17 -11.56 9.16
N LEU A 460 -17.03 -11.45 8.46
CA LEU A 460 -16.97 -11.70 7.02
C LEU A 460 -17.48 -13.11 6.68
N GLY A 461 -17.04 -14.14 7.41
CA GLY A 461 -17.48 -15.51 7.21
C GLY A 461 -19.00 -15.69 7.32
N LYS A 462 -19.64 -15.04 8.32
CA LYS A 462 -21.10 -15.03 8.46
C LYS A 462 -21.79 -14.40 7.26
N ARG A 463 -21.32 -13.22 6.83
CA ARG A 463 -21.89 -12.53 5.65
C ARG A 463 -21.72 -13.34 4.35
N ILE A 464 -20.60 -14.06 4.22
CA ILE A 464 -20.37 -14.96 3.08
C ILE A 464 -21.38 -16.11 3.11
N ALA A 465 -21.66 -16.68 4.29
CA ALA A 465 -22.64 -17.76 4.44
C ALA A 465 -24.05 -17.37 3.97
N ASP A 466 -24.43 -16.09 4.13
CA ASP A 466 -25.74 -15.59 3.73
C ASP A 466 -25.90 -15.43 2.20
N VAL A 467 -24.79 -15.39 1.44
CA VAL A 467 -24.82 -14.98 0.03
C VAL A 467 -24.24 -16.04 -0.90
N ALA A 468 -23.18 -16.72 -0.51
CA ALA A 468 -22.40 -17.57 -1.40
C ALA A 468 -22.96 -19.00 -1.52
N ASP A 469 -22.75 -19.62 -2.68
CA ASP A 469 -22.96 -21.07 -2.90
C ASP A 469 -21.62 -21.83 -2.81
N VAL A 470 -20.50 -21.15 -3.10
CA VAL A 470 -19.15 -21.72 -3.05
C VAL A 470 -18.18 -20.71 -2.43
N VAL A 471 -17.29 -21.19 -1.58
CA VAL A 471 -16.27 -20.37 -0.92
C VAL A 471 -14.87 -20.94 -1.16
N LEU A 472 -13.98 -20.11 -1.74
CA LEU A 472 -12.59 -20.42 -2.03
C LEU A 472 -11.71 -19.61 -1.08
N LEU A 473 -11.14 -20.28 -0.07
CA LEU A 473 -10.30 -19.65 0.95
C LEU A 473 -8.81 -19.78 0.56
N ILE A 474 -8.10 -18.66 0.51
CA ILE A 474 -6.69 -18.60 0.17
C ILE A 474 -5.85 -18.42 1.45
N GLY A 475 -4.94 -19.36 1.72
CA GLY A 475 -4.16 -19.42 2.95
C GLY A 475 -4.88 -20.14 4.09
N ASN A 476 -4.14 -20.54 5.12
CA ASN A 476 -4.63 -21.41 6.18
C ASN A 476 -4.97 -20.65 7.49
N GLU A 477 -4.01 -19.99 8.10
CA GLU A 477 -4.19 -19.39 9.44
C GLU A 477 -5.20 -18.24 9.43
N ARG A 478 -5.08 -17.31 8.47
CA ARG A 478 -5.90 -16.10 8.40
C ARG A 478 -7.35 -16.38 8.04
N THR A 479 -7.59 -17.38 7.20
CA THR A 479 -8.95 -17.76 6.78
C THR A 479 -9.65 -18.69 7.79
N GLU A 480 -8.95 -19.13 8.84
CA GLU A 480 -9.52 -19.98 9.88
C GLU A 480 -10.73 -19.36 10.60
N PRO A 481 -10.75 -18.05 10.97
CA PRO A 481 -11.94 -17.41 11.54
C PRO A 481 -13.15 -17.42 10.57
N ILE A 482 -12.88 -17.25 9.25
CA ILE A 482 -13.93 -17.34 8.22
C ILE A 482 -14.49 -18.76 8.16
N LEU A 483 -13.60 -19.77 8.09
CA LEU A 483 -14.01 -21.17 8.04
C LEU A 483 -14.84 -21.58 9.26
N ARG A 484 -14.45 -21.16 10.45
CA ARG A 484 -15.22 -21.42 11.68
C ARG A 484 -16.60 -20.78 11.60
N ALA A 485 -16.69 -19.52 11.17
CA ALA A 485 -17.97 -18.84 11.03
C ALA A 485 -18.89 -19.53 10.01
N LEU A 486 -18.37 -20.00 8.87
CA LEU A 486 -19.13 -20.79 7.90
C LEU A 486 -19.70 -22.08 8.51
N LYS A 487 -18.89 -22.79 9.33
CA LYS A 487 -19.33 -23.99 10.05
C LYS A 487 -20.37 -23.67 11.12
N ASP A 488 -20.16 -22.58 11.90
CA ASP A 488 -21.08 -22.12 12.94
C ASP A 488 -22.46 -21.74 12.35
N CYS A 489 -22.48 -21.24 11.10
CA CYS A 489 -23.70 -20.91 10.36
C CYS A 489 -24.30 -22.11 9.60
N GLU A 490 -23.78 -23.33 9.78
CA GLU A 490 -24.21 -24.53 9.06
C GLU A 490 -24.25 -24.32 7.54
N PHE A 491 -23.24 -23.65 6.99
CA PHE A 491 -23.17 -23.30 5.57
C PHE A 491 -23.32 -24.53 4.69
N GLY A 492 -24.41 -24.58 3.91
CA GLY A 492 -24.76 -25.72 3.06
C GLY A 492 -24.04 -25.79 1.72
N GLY A 493 -23.22 -24.76 1.39
CA GLY A 493 -22.48 -24.68 0.14
C GLY A 493 -21.12 -25.40 0.18
N GLU A 494 -20.40 -25.31 -0.93
CA GLU A 494 -19.07 -25.93 -1.08
C GLU A 494 -17.98 -25.03 -0.50
N ILE A 495 -17.06 -25.58 0.31
CA ILE A 495 -15.89 -24.86 0.85
C ILE A 495 -14.62 -25.54 0.35
N LYS A 496 -13.75 -24.78 -0.33
CA LYS A 496 -12.41 -25.23 -0.73
C LYS A 496 -11.34 -24.33 -0.10
N ARG A 497 -10.21 -24.93 0.29
CA ARG A 497 -9.05 -24.21 0.84
C ARG A 497 -7.82 -24.48 -0.01
N TYR A 498 -7.07 -23.41 -0.30
CA TYR A 498 -5.85 -23.47 -1.08
C TYR A 498 -4.72 -22.78 -0.33
N SER A 499 -3.52 -23.33 -0.41
CA SER A 499 -2.34 -22.73 0.22
C SER A 499 -1.86 -21.46 -0.50
N SER A 500 -2.19 -21.31 -1.80
CA SER A 500 -1.83 -20.15 -2.61
C SER A 500 -2.90 -19.82 -3.65
N LEU A 501 -2.86 -18.58 -4.15
CA LEU A 501 -3.72 -18.14 -5.26
C LEU A 501 -3.50 -18.99 -6.51
N ASP A 502 -2.25 -19.28 -6.86
CA ASP A 502 -1.90 -20.09 -8.04
C ASP A 502 -2.54 -21.50 -8.02
N MET A 503 -2.64 -22.11 -6.82
CA MET A 503 -3.32 -23.40 -6.67
C MET A 503 -4.82 -23.26 -6.86
N CYS A 504 -5.41 -22.18 -6.37
CA CYS A 504 -6.83 -21.90 -6.56
C CYS A 504 -7.16 -21.66 -8.03
N GLU A 505 -6.36 -20.85 -8.73
CA GLU A 505 -6.56 -20.54 -10.16
C GLU A 505 -6.45 -21.79 -11.04
N LYS A 506 -5.53 -22.70 -10.75
CA LYS A 506 -5.41 -23.99 -11.45
C LYS A 506 -6.64 -24.88 -11.28
N ASP A 507 -7.37 -24.76 -10.16
CA ASP A 507 -8.58 -25.55 -9.88
C ASP A 507 -9.87 -24.85 -10.37
N PHE A 508 -9.81 -23.66 -10.95
CA PHE A 508 -10.98 -22.98 -11.50
C PHE A 508 -11.76 -23.81 -12.50
N VAL A 509 -11.05 -24.59 -13.34
CA VAL A 509 -11.68 -25.46 -14.33
C VAL A 509 -12.58 -26.52 -13.69
N ASN A 510 -12.24 -26.98 -12.49
CA ASN A 510 -13.01 -28.00 -11.76
C ASN A 510 -14.07 -27.37 -10.84
N THR A 511 -13.95 -26.07 -10.54
CA THR A 511 -14.77 -25.41 -9.52
C THR A 511 -15.81 -24.48 -10.11
N LEU A 512 -15.44 -23.68 -11.12
CA LEU A 512 -16.32 -22.71 -11.76
C LEU A 512 -17.13 -23.38 -12.89
N LYS A 513 -18.39 -22.97 -13.02
CA LYS A 513 -19.32 -23.41 -14.05
C LYS A 513 -19.73 -22.24 -14.93
N LEU A 514 -20.14 -22.55 -16.17
CA LEU A 514 -20.73 -21.54 -17.04
C LEU A 514 -21.96 -20.90 -16.36
N GLY A 515 -22.03 -19.60 -16.40
CA GLY A 515 -23.07 -18.81 -15.76
C GLY A 515 -22.76 -18.37 -14.31
N ASP A 516 -21.69 -18.88 -13.69
CA ASP A 516 -21.31 -18.46 -12.33
C ASP A 516 -20.96 -16.98 -12.25
N THR A 517 -21.14 -16.40 -11.05
CA THR A 517 -20.59 -15.09 -10.68
C THR A 517 -19.55 -15.26 -9.58
N LEU A 518 -18.30 -14.97 -9.92
CA LEU A 518 -17.14 -15.00 -9.01
C LEU A 518 -16.88 -13.62 -8.43
N LEU A 519 -16.94 -13.49 -7.11
CA LEU A 519 -16.41 -12.31 -6.40
C LEU A 519 -14.98 -12.59 -5.96
N ILE A 520 -14.04 -11.79 -6.46
CA ILE A 520 -12.66 -11.74 -5.96
C ILE A 520 -12.61 -10.65 -4.90
N LEU A 521 -12.55 -11.08 -3.64
CA LEU A 521 -12.60 -10.20 -2.50
C LEU A 521 -11.24 -10.12 -1.82
N ASN A 522 -10.59 -8.98 -1.93
CA ASN A 522 -9.26 -8.66 -1.44
C ASN A 522 -8.11 -9.38 -2.17
N ASP A 523 -6.97 -8.72 -2.25
CA ASP A 523 -5.66 -9.28 -2.56
C ASP A 523 -4.69 -8.89 -1.45
N LEU A 524 -3.93 -9.86 -0.93
CA LEU A 524 -3.03 -9.60 0.18
C LEU A 524 -1.85 -8.74 -0.27
N PRO A 525 -1.51 -7.68 0.47
CA PRO A 525 -0.21 -7.05 0.36
C PRO A 525 0.93 -8.06 0.59
N ASP A 526 2.05 -7.91 -0.13
CA ASP A 526 3.17 -8.86 -0.12
C ASP A 526 3.74 -9.16 1.28
N ILE A 527 3.67 -8.18 2.20
CA ILE A 527 4.13 -8.33 3.59
C ILE A 527 3.41 -9.43 4.37
N TYR A 528 2.23 -9.86 3.91
CA TYR A 528 1.45 -10.91 4.58
C TYR A 528 1.69 -12.31 4.02
N ASN A 529 2.41 -12.45 2.90
CA ASN A 529 2.80 -13.75 2.36
C ASN A 529 4.05 -14.32 3.05
N ASP A 530 4.86 -13.48 3.70
CA ASP A 530 6.09 -13.86 4.41
C ASP A 530 5.85 -14.36 5.85
N LEU A 531 4.59 -14.48 6.29
CA LEU A 531 4.20 -14.91 7.64
C LEU A 531 3.74 -16.37 7.68
N LYS A 532 4.44 -17.26 6.93
CA LYS A 532 4.35 -18.71 7.12
C LYS A 532 5.26 -19.16 8.25
#